data_924f91574e97896181c1d075c42fa19d
#
_entry.id   924f91574e97896181c1d075c42fa19d
#
_cell.length_a   1.000
_cell.length_b   1.000
_cell.length_c   1.000
_cell.angle_alpha   90.00
_cell.angle_beta   90.00
_cell.angle_gamma   90.00
#
_symmetry.space_group_name_H-M   'P 1'
#
loop_
_entity.id
_entity.type
_entity.pdbx_description
1 polymer ?
#
loop_
_entity_poly.entity_id
_entity_poly.type
_entity_poly.pdbx_seq_one_letter_code
_entity_poly.pdbx_strand_id
1 'polypeptide(L)'
;MTRNPRGAQETIDRREALRRAALLLGGALAAPTVAGVLAGCQAARVPDGAWAPRALTRAQAELVAAMAEHILPGTDTPGARAAGVHRFIDAMLAESFPPSERERFLAGLAEVDARASRTSGHRFLQCAPADQRALLEVLDREAFASPPVPLSTAWRGGTRDEPAVPFFRTMKELTLVGYYTSEIGATRELHHAPVPGRYDGCVPLAQVGRTWAV
;
A
#
# COMPACT_ATOMS: atom_id res chain seq x y z
N MET A 1 -19.17 1.51 80.41
CA MET A 1 -20.16 0.80 79.56
C MET A 1 -20.00 1.37 78.12
N THR A 2 -19.15 0.78 77.36
CA THR A 2 -18.83 1.22 75.97
C THR A 2 -19.55 0.29 74.98
N ARG A 3 -20.53 0.84 74.29
CA ARG A 3 -21.22 0.16 73.18
C ARG A 3 -20.33 0.13 71.94
N ASN A 4 -19.98 -1.06 71.48
CA ASN A 4 -19.30 -1.32 70.23
C ASN A 4 -20.32 -1.26 69.05
N PRO A 5 -20.18 -0.44 68.01
CA PRO A 5 -21.04 -0.48 66.81
C PRO A 5 -20.56 -1.60 65.95
N ARG A 6 -21.27 -2.73 65.93
CA ARG A 6 -21.11 -3.79 64.92
C ARG A 6 -21.44 -3.22 63.54
N GLY A 7 -20.49 -3.29 62.69
CA GLY A 7 -20.64 -2.89 61.31
C GLY A 7 -21.82 -3.63 60.66
N ALA A 8 -22.67 -2.88 60.00
CA ALA A 8 -23.72 -3.38 59.14
C ALA A 8 -23.06 -4.13 57.97
N GLN A 9 -23.11 -5.45 57.99
CA GLN A 9 -22.81 -6.23 56.78
C GLN A 9 -23.97 -5.97 55.80
N GLU A 10 -23.66 -5.19 54.75
CA GLU A 10 -24.53 -5.06 53.58
C GLU A 10 -24.72 -6.44 52.98
N THR A 11 -25.86 -7.06 53.21
CA THR A 11 -26.27 -8.31 52.60
C THR A 11 -26.62 -8.02 51.15
N ILE A 12 -25.72 -8.36 50.25
CA ILE A 12 -25.95 -8.24 48.80
C ILE A 12 -27.05 -9.23 48.43
N ASP A 13 -28.16 -8.73 47.86
CA ASP A 13 -29.24 -9.57 47.33
C ASP A 13 -28.70 -10.46 46.19
N ARG A 14 -29.25 -11.68 46.05
CA ARG A 14 -28.84 -12.65 45.00
C ARG A 14 -28.87 -12.06 43.62
N ARG A 15 -29.83 -11.19 43.33
CA ARG A 15 -29.99 -10.53 42.04
C ARG A 15 -28.84 -9.53 41.78
N GLU A 16 -28.45 -8.79 42.78
CA GLU A 16 -27.32 -7.86 42.70
C GLU A 16 -25.98 -8.59 42.62
N ALA A 17 -25.82 -9.70 43.31
CA ALA A 17 -24.64 -10.55 43.21
C ALA A 17 -24.49 -11.15 41.81
N LEU A 18 -25.58 -11.65 41.20
CA LEU A 18 -25.57 -12.14 39.83
C LEU A 18 -25.29 -11.03 38.79
N ARG A 19 -25.84 -9.83 39.01
CA ARG A 19 -25.59 -8.69 38.13
C ARG A 19 -24.14 -8.24 38.17
N ARG A 20 -23.54 -8.17 39.36
CA ARG A 20 -22.11 -7.85 39.52
C ARG A 20 -21.22 -8.92 38.95
N ALA A 21 -21.54 -10.19 39.12
CA ALA A 21 -20.81 -11.31 38.51
C ALA A 21 -20.88 -11.28 36.97
N ALA A 22 -22.06 -10.99 36.42
CA ALA A 22 -22.22 -10.86 34.95
C ALA A 22 -21.44 -9.66 34.38
N LEU A 23 -21.41 -8.52 35.06
CA LEU A 23 -20.62 -7.35 34.68
C LEU A 23 -19.11 -7.61 34.74
N LEU A 24 -18.64 -8.29 35.79
CA LEU A 24 -17.23 -8.65 35.95
C LEU A 24 -16.78 -9.69 34.92
N LEU A 25 -17.59 -10.72 34.69
CA LEU A 25 -17.29 -11.73 33.67
C LEU A 25 -17.36 -11.14 32.24
N GLY A 26 -18.38 -10.35 31.93
CA GLY A 26 -18.53 -9.66 30.68
C GLY A 26 -17.39 -8.68 30.39
N GLY A 27 -17.00 -7.89 31.41
CA GLY A 27 -15.87 -6.97 31.31
C GLY A 27 -14.52 -7.68 31.13
N ALA A 28 -14.29 -8.76 31.84
CA ALA A 28 -13.04 -9.53 31.77
C ALA A 28 -12.87 -10.25 30.43
N LEU A 29 -13.97 -10.70 29.81
CA LEU A 29 -13.94 -11.35 28.48
C LEU A 29 -13.89 -10.35 27.34
N ALA A 30 -14.54 -9.18 27.47
CA ALA A 30 -14.59 -8.18 26.41
C ALA A 30 -13.36 -7.25 26.40
N ALA A 31 -12.74 -6.97 27.54
CA ALA A 31 -11.63 -6.04 27.63
C ALA A 31 -10.43 -6.41 26.74
N PRO A 32 -9.93 -7.66 26.68
CA PRO A 32 -8.84 -8.01 25.78
C PRO A 32 -9.24 -7.96 24.30
N THR A 33 -10.50 -8.27 23.98
CA THR A 33 -11.02 -8.20 22.62
C THR A 33 -11.14 -6.74 22.15
N VAL A 34 -11.68 -5.86 22.98
CA VAL A 34 -11.78 -4.42 22.70
C VAL A 34 -10.38 -3.79 22.63
N ALA A 35 -9.49 -4.14 23.55
CA ALA A 35 -8.10 -3.67 23.50
C ALA A 35 -7.38 -4.17 22.24
N GLY A 36 -7.58 -5.41 21.82
CA GLY A 36 -7.04 -5.98 20.61
C GLY A 36 -7.55 -5.29 19.35
N VAL A 37 -8.85 -5.00 19.28
CA VAL A 37 -9.46 -4.25 18.17
C VAL A 37 -8.94 -2.81 18.13
N LEU A 38 -8.88 -2.13 19.26
CA LEU A 38 -8.36 -0.76 19.37
C LEU A 38 -6.86 -0.70 19.04
N ALA A 39 -6.07 -1.67 19.49
CA ALA A 39 -4.66 -1.78 19.16
C ALA A 39 -4.46 -2.11 17.66
N GLY A 40 -5.32 -2.93 17.06
CA GLY A 40 -5.32 -3.22 15.63
C GLY A 40 -5.69 -2.00 14.77
N CYS A 41 -6.64 -1.17 15.22
CA CYS A 41 -6.97 0.10 14.58
C CYS A 41 -5.89 1.18 14.78
N GLN A 42 -5.05 1.04 15.79
CA GLN A 42 -3.83 1.83 16.00
C GLN A 42 -2.60 1.16 15.38
N ALA A 43 -2.76 0.22 14.44
CA ALA A 43 -1.65 -0.28 13.64
C ALA A 43 -0.90 0.94 13.11
N ALA A 44 0.21 1.22 13.75
CA ALA A 44 0.90 2.48 13.72
C ALA A 44 1.14 2.89 12.27
N ARG A 45 0.63 4.06 11.87
CA ARG A 45 1.22 4.79 10.76
C ARG A 45 2.71 4.89 11.11
N VAL A 46 3.52 4.03 10.50
CA VAL A 46 4.97 4.07 10.70
C VAL A 46 5.40 5.47 10.28
N PRO A 47 5.93 6.31 11.18
CA PRO A 47 6.41 7.62 10.79
C PRO A 47 7.37 7.50 9.62
N ASP A 48 7.38 8.46 8.71
CA ASP A 48 8.18 8.39 7.48
C ASP A 48 9.67 8.06 7.73
N GLY A 49 10.21 8.52 8.86
CA GLY A 49 11.58 8.22 9.28
C GLY A 49 11.83 6.83 9.85
N ALA A 50 10.79 6.07 10.20
CA ALA A 50 10.91 4.74 10.83
C ALA A 50 10.66 3.58 9.85
N TRP A 51 10.23 3.86 8.59
CA TRP A 51 10.04 2.81 7.60
C TRP A 51 11.38 2.22 7.15
N ALA A 52 11.47 0.90 7.17
CA ALA A 52 12.61 0.15 6.65
C ALA A 52 12.11 -0.82 5.58
N PRO A 53 12.73 -0.82 4.37
CA PRO A 53 12.36 -1.76 3.32
C PRO A 53 12.69 -3.19 3.75
N ARG A 54 11.88 -4.17 3.28
CA ARG A 54 12.00 -5.59 3.58
C ARG A 54 12.58 -6.42 2.43
N ALA A 55 12.19 -6.10 1.21
CA ALA A 55 12.67 -6.76 0.00
C ALA A 55 13.73 -5.93 -0.74
N LEU A 56 13.64 -4.62 -0.64
CA LEU A 56 14.55 -3.66 -1.27
C LEU A 56 15.62 -3.17 -0.29
N THR A 57 16.76 -2.76 -0.80
CA THR A 57 17.68 -1.90 -0.05
C THR A 57 17.14 -0.45 -0.04
N ARG A 58 17.64 0.41 0.85
CA ARG A 58 17.26 1.83 0.87
C ARG A 58 17.53 2.52 -0.47
N ALA A 59 18.68 2.23 -1.10
CA ALA A 59 19.02 2.78 -2.40
C ALA A 59 18.07 2.33 -3.51
N GLN A 60 17.68 1.05 -3.51
CA GLN A 60 16.68 0.53 -4.44
C GLN A 60 15.28 1.13 -4.21
N ALA A 61 14.90 1.33 -2.95
CA ALA A 61 13.63 1.97 -2.61
C ALA A 61 13.58 3.42 -3.11
N GLU A 62 14.68 4.17 -3.00
CA GLU A 62 14.78 5.53 -3.57
C GLU A 62 14.73 5.51 -5.10
N LEU A 63 15.38 4.53 -5.74
CA LEU A 63 15.30 4.35 -7.20
C LEU A 63 13.85 4.06 -7.63
N VAL A 64 13.17 3.13 -6.97
CA VAL A 64 11.75 2.82 -7.20
C VAL A 64 10.87 4.05 -6.99
N ALA A 65 11.11 4.82 -5.91
CA ALA A 65 10.34 6.05 -5.64
C ALA A 65 10.55 7.11 -6.73
N ALA A 66 11.77 7.27 -7.24
CA ALA A 66 12.05 8.20 -8.34
C ALA A 66 11.38 7.75 -9.65
N MET A 67 11.49 6.47 -9.98
CA MET A 67 10.83 5.92 -11.19
C MET A 67 9.31 6.04 -11.11
N ALA A 68 8.71 5.72 -9.95
CA ALA A 68 7.27 5.85 -9.73
C ALA A 68 6.79 7.30 -9.88
N GLU A 69 7.57 8.27 -9.38
CA GLU A 69 7.26 9.70 -9.53
C GLU A 69 7.35 10.18 -10.99
N HIS A 70 8.22 9.59 -11.82
CA HIS A 70 8.21 9.84 -13.26
C HIS A 70 7.01 9.23 -13.98
N ILE A 71 6.49 8.09 -13.50
CA ILE A 71 5.29 7.43 -14.06
C ILE A 71 4.01 8.19 -13.69
N LEU A 72 3.88 8.59 -12.42
CA LEU A 72 2.75 9.36 -11.89
C LEU A 72 3.29 10.56 -11.09
N PRO A 73 3.60 11.66 -11.78
CA PRO A 73 4.16 12.85 -11.14
C PRO A 73 3.10 13.61 -10.33
N GLY A 74 3.55 14.40 -9.35
CA GLY A 74 2.70 15.36 -8.68
C GLY A 74 2.28 16.47 -9.64
N THR A 75 0.98 16.76 -9.69
CA THR A 75 0.36 17.80 -10.49
C THR A 75 -0.54 18.67 -9.60
N ASP A 76 -1.83 18.74 -9.87
CA ASP A 76 -2.87 19.26 -8.96
C ASP A 76 -3.18 18.27 -7.82
N THR A 77 -2.79 17.00 -7.99
CA THR A 77 -2.82 15.95 -6.98
C THR A 77 -1.40 15.44 -6.65
N PRO A 78 -1.18 14.92 -5.41
CA PRO A 78 0.13 14.41 -5.03
C PRO A 78 0.57 13.21 -5.89
N GLY A 79 1.87 13.17 -6.27
CA GLY A 79 2.42 12.08 -7.08
C GLY A 79 2.65 10.76 -6.33
N ALA A 80 3.20 9.79 -7.06
CA ALA A 80 3.41 8.43 -6.55
C ALA A 80 4.37 8.36 -5.34
N ARG A 81 5.37 9.23 -5.28
CA ARG A 81 6.29 9.31 -4.13
C ARG A 81 5.52 9.73 -2.86
N ALA A 82 4.70 10.77 -2.95
CA ALA A 82 3.89 11.25 -1.84
C ALA A 82 2.83 10.23 -1.40
N ALA A 83 2.29 9.45 -2.33
CA ALA A 83 1.38 8.35 -2.06
C ALA A 83 2.06 7.12 -1.42
N GLY A 84 3.40 7.12 -1.30
CA GLY A 84 4.14 6.02 -0.70
C GLY A 84 4.20 4.74 -1.55
N VAL A 85 4.05 4.85 -2.87
CA VAL A 85 4.01 3.72 -3.81
C VAL A 85 5.23 2.81 -3.68
N HIS A 86 6.42 3.35 -3.43
CA HIS A 86 7.63 2.57 -3.21
C HIS A 86 7.53 1.61 -2.01
N ARG A 87 6.75 1.97 -0.98
CA ARG A 87 6.49 1.11 0.19
C ARG A 87 5.54 -0.02 -0.16
N PHE A 88 4.52 0.28 -0.96
CA PHE A 88 3.61 -0.72 -1.51
C PHE A 88 4.38 -1.74 -2.36
N ILE A 89 5.25 -1.27 -3.26
CA ILE A 89 6.06 -2.14 -4.11
C ILE A 89 6.99 -3.02 -3.27
N ASP A 90 7.65 -2.48 -2.26
CA ASP A 90 8.50 -3.26 -1.33
C ASP A 90 7.70 -4.36 -0.62
N ALA A 91 6.51 -4.03 -0.12
CA ALA A 91 5.61 -4.99 0.52
C ALA A 91 5.17 -6.10 -0.44
N MET A 92 4.78 -5.75 -1.67
CA MET A 92 4.39 -6.72 -2.70
C MET A 92 5.53 -7.68 -3.04
N LEU A 93 6.75 -7.16 -3.23
CA LEU A 93 7.94 -7.96 -3.48
C LEU A 93 8.29 -8.89 -2.31
N ALA A 94 8.05 -8.43 -1.07
CA ALA A 94 8.34 -9.22 0.13
C ALA A 94 7.33 -10.34 0.38
N GLU A 95 6.05 -10.08 0.14
CA GLU A 95 4.95 -10.94 0.60
C GLU A 95 4.27 -11.74 -0.52
N SER A 96 4.19 -11.18 -1.73
CA SER A 96 3.33 -11.73 -2.79
C SER A 96 4.11 -12.29 -3.98
N PHE A 97 5.33 -11.82 -4.22
CA PHE A 97 6.11 -12.25 -5.37
C PHE A 97 6.89 -13.54 -5.07
N PRO A 98 6.86 -14.54 -5.97
CA PRO A 98 7.74 -15.70 -5.91
C PRO A 98 9.22 -15.25 -5.93
N PRO A 99 10.13 -15.98 -5.28
CA PRO A 99 11.55 -15.61 -5.23
C PRO A 99 12.17 -15.31 -6.60
N SER A 100 11.87 -16.12 -7.61
CA SER A 100 12.37 -15.95 -8.98
C SER A 100 11.89 -14.65 -9.65
N GLU A 101 10.67 -14.20 -9.37
CA GLU A 101 10.15 -12.95 -9.92
C GLU A 101 10.69 -11.73 -9.18
N ARG A 102 10.84 -11.85 -7.86
CA ARG A 102 11.52 -10.83 -7.07
C ARG A 102 12.96 -10.63 -7.55
N GLU A 103 13.71 -11.70 -7.77
CA GLU A 103 15.07 -11.63 -8.32
C GLU A 103 15.10 -10.95 -9.69
N ARG A 104 14.17 -11.29 -10.60
CA ARG A 104 14.02 -10.61 -11.89
C ARG A 104 13.74 -9.12 -11.75
N PHE A 105 12.88 -8.75 -10.81
CA PHE A 105 12.60 -7.34 -10.54
C PHE A 105 13.85 -6.60 -10.05
N LEU A 106 14.59 -7.18 -9.10
CA LEU A 106 15.85 -6.61 -8.61
C LEU A 106 16.93 -6.51 -9.69
N ALA A 107 17.03 -7.51 -10.56
CA ALA A 107 17.92 -7.47 -11.72
C ALA A 107 17.52 -6.35 -12.70
N GLY A 108 16.21 -6.13 -12.89
CA GLY A 108 15.69 -5.00 -13.67
C GLY A 108 16.08 -3.64 -13.13
N LEU A 109 16.02 -3.45 -11.79
CA LEU A 109 16.51 -2.22 -11.15
C LEU A 109 18.02 -2.01 -11.38
N ALA A 110 18.81 -3.06 -11.29
CA ALA A 110 20.25 -2.98 -11.57
C ALA A 110 20.53 -2.61 -13.03
N GLU A 111 19.75 -3.13 -13.97
CA GLU A 111 19.88 -2.80 -15.39
C GLU A 111 19.51 -1.34 -15.68
N VAL A 112 18.53 -0.74 -14.96
CA VAL A 112 18.23 0.70 -15.09
C VAL A 112 19.47 1.53 -14.74
N ASP A 113 20.13 1.26 -13.62
CA ASP A 113 21.36 1.95 -13.22
C ASP A 113 22.50 1.71 -14.22
N ALA A 114 22.63 0.48 -14.74
CA ALA A 114 23.64 0.15 -15.74
C ALA A 114 23.41 0.90 -17.06
N ARG A 115 22.15 0.98 -17.55
CA ARG A 115 21.80 1.75 -18.75
C ARG A 115 22.05 3.25 -18.55
N ALA A 116 21.63 3.81 -17.42
CA ALA A 116 21.90 5.19 -17.09
C ALA A 116 23.40 5.50 -17.12
N SER A 117 24.21 4.63 -16.50
CA SER A 117 25.68 4.78 -16.47
C SER A 117 26.32 4.69 -17.86
N ARG A 118 25.81 3.83 -18.74
CA ARG A 118 26.30 3.73 -20.13
C ARG A 118 25.96 4.96 -20.96
N THR A 119 24.80 5.59 -20.71
CA THR A 119 24.29 6.70 -21.52
C THR A 119 24.82 8.06 -21.05
N SER A 120 24.82 8.29 -19.72
CA SER A 120 25.14 9.59 -19.11
C SER A 120 26.40 9.59 -18.25
N GLY A 121 27.04 8.43 -18.01
CA GLY A 121 28.16 8.29 -17.09
C GLY A 121 27.77 8.28 -15.61
N HIS A 122 26.50 8.38 -15.28
CA HIS A 122 25.97 8.49 -13.93
C HIS A 122 24.90 7.43 -13.66
N ARG A 123 24.72 7.04 -12.38
CA ARG A 123 23.58 6.23 -11.97
C ARG A 123 22.28 7.01 -12.15
N PHE A 124 21.16 6.31 -12.31
CA PHE A 124 19.86 6.90 -12.61
C PHE A 124 19.49 8.09 -11.70
N LEU A 125 19.64 7.93 -10.39
CA LEU A 125 19.31 9.00 -9.42
C LEU A 125 20.23 10.24 -9.53
N GLN A 126 21.37 10.13 -10.19
CA GLN A 126 22.34 11.21 -10.39
C GLN A 126 22.20 11.88 -11.76
N CYS A 127 21.39 11.30 -12.65
CA CYS A 127 21.11 11.87 -13.97
C CYS A 127 20.18 13.09 -13.84
N ALA A 128 20.27 13.99 -14.81
CA ALA A 128 19.31 15.07 -14.94
C ALA A 128 17.88 14.53 -15.14
N PRO A 129 16.83 15.22 -14.67
CA PRO A 129 15.44 14.75 -14.81
C PRO A 129 15.01 14.45 -16.25
N ALA A 130 15.55 15.19 -17.22
CA ALA A 130 15.28 14.95 -18.64
C ALA A 130 15.86 13.61 -19.12
N ASP A 131 17.09 13.27 -18.67
CA ASP A 131 17.74 12.01 -19.04
C ASP A 131 17.06 10.82 -18.36
N GLN A 132 16.64 10.99 -17.09
CA GLN A 132 15.85 9.99 -16.37
C GLN A 132 14.57 9.68 -17.14
N ARG A 133 13.83 10.71 -17.55
CA ARG A 133 12.60 10.55 -18.35
C ARG A 133 12.87 9.88 -19.66
N ALA A 134 13.86 10.32 -20.42
CA ALA A 134 14.21 9.74 -21.71
C ALA A 134 14.53 8.24 -21.59
N LEU A 135 15.28 7.83 -20.56
CA LEU A 135 15.56 6.42 -20.29
C LEU A 135 14.30 5.62 -19.99
N LEU A 136 13.41 6.16 -19.13
CA LEU A 136 12.15 5.46 -18.80
C LEU A 136 11.21 5.34 -20.02
N GLU A 137 11.17 6.32 -20.90
CA GLU A 137 10.41 6.27 -22.16
C GLU A 137 10.94 5.18 -23.11
N VAL A 138 12.27 4.94 -23.12
CA VAL A 138 12.86 3.82 -23.87
C VAL A 138 12.41 2.49 -23.28
N LEU A 139 12.52 2.34 -21.96
CA LEU A 139 12.11 1.13 -21.24
C LEU A 139 10.62 0.85 -21.43
N ASP A 140 9.79 1.89 -21.44
CA ASP A 140 8.34 1.77 -21.67
C ASP A 140 8.05 1.22 -23.07
N ARG A 141 8.65 1.81 -24.11
CA ARG A 141 8.50 1.31 -25.48
C ARG A 141 8.96 -0.14 -25.62
N GLU A 142 10.10 -0.51 -25.03
CA GLU A 142 10.61 -1.89 -25.06
C GLU A 142 9.64 -2.85 -24.34
N ALA A 143 9.13 -2.46 -23.17
CA ALA A 143 8.24 -3.30 -22.37
C ALA A 143 6.88 -3.56 -23.03
N PHE A 144 6.39 -2.61 -23.84
CA PHE A 144 5.09 -2.69 -24.51
C PHE A 144 5.19 -3.01 -26.00
N ALA A 145 6.38 -3.26 -26.52
CA ALA A 145 6.58 -3.77 -27.91
C ALA A 145 6.08 -5.21 -28.08
N SER A 146 6.04 -6.00 -27.00
CA SER A 146 5.52 -7.38 -26.99
C SER A 146 4.00 -7.40 -26.75
N PRO A 147 3.28 -8.44 -27.22
CA PRO A 147 1.85 -8.58 -26.97
C PRO A 147 1.50 -8.48 -25.48
N PRO A 148 0.30 -8.01 -25.13
CA PRO A 148 -0.12 -7.89 -23.74
C PRO A 148 -0.16 -9.26 -23.06
N VAL A 149 0.57 -9.40 -21.96
CA VAL A 149 0.43 -10.53 -21.04
C VAL A 149 -0.67 -10.17 -20.06
N PRO A 150 -1.68 -11.04 -19.84
CA PRO A 150 -2.75 -10.75 -18.89
C PRO A 150 -2.20 -10.44 -17.49
N LEU A 151 -2.74 -9.41 -16.83
CA LEU A 151 -2.40 -9.04 -15.45
C LEU A 151 -2.50 -10.22 -14.47
N SER A 152 -3.48 -11.11 -14.69
CA SER A 152 -3.65 -12.33 -13.91
C SER A 152 -2.42 -13.26 -13.92
N THR A 153 -1.64 -13.21 -14.99
CA THR A 153 -0.45 -14.04 -15.18
C THR A 153 0.77 -13.44 -14.48
N ALA A 154 0.91 -12.11 -14.53
CA ALA A 154 2.00 -11.40 -13.86
C ALA A 154 1.98 -11.55 -12.32
N TRP A 155 0.79 -11.75 -11.74
CA TRP A 155 0.58 -11.80 -10.29
C TRP A 155 0.46 -13.22 -9.72
N ARG A 156 0.26 -14.25 -10.55
CA ARG A 156 0.02 -15.63 -10.11
C ARG A 156 1.21 -16.57 -10.27
N GLY A 157 2.40 -16.05 -10.62
CA GLY A 157 3.52 -16.91 -10.96
C GLY A 157 3.15 -17.75 -12.19
N GLY A 158 3.36 -17.21 -13.37
CA GLY A 158 3.04 -17.87 -14.63
C GLY A 158 3.57 -19.30 -14.70
N THR A 159 2.94 -20.14 -15.48
CA THR A 159 3.44 -21.48 -15.77
C THR A 159 4.83 -21.38 -16.40
N ARG A 160 5.65 -22.42 -16.28
CA ARG A 160 7.04 -22.44 -16.79
C ARG A 160 7.20 -22.06 -18.26
N ASP A 161 6.12 -22.13 -19.03
CA ASP A 161 6.10 -21.89 -20.49
C ASP A 161 5.61 -20.48 -20.87
N GLU A 162 5.24 -19.63 -19.92
CA GLU A 162 4.83 -18.26 -20.22
C GLU A 162 6.04 -17.33 -20.32
N PRO A 163 6.05 -16.42 -21.33
CA PRO A 163 7.14 -15.47 -21.48
C PRO A 163 7.22 -14.55 -20.25
N ALA A 164 8.45 -14.35 -19.76
CA ALA A 164 8.70 -13.48 -18.61
C ALA A 164 8.19 -12.05 -18.90
N VAL A 165 7.41 -11.49 -17.98
CA VAL A 165 6.93 -10.11 -18.08
C VAL A 165 8.14 -9.17 -18.00
N PRO A 166 8.29 -8.20 -18.93
CA PRO A 166 9.36 -7.22 -18.88
C PRO A 166 9.33 -6.42 -17.56
N PHE A 167 10.49 -6.18 -16.98
CA PHE A 167 10.63 -5.47 -15.70
C PHE A 167 9.86 -4.16 -15.66
N PHE A 168 10.01 -3.29 -16.67
CA PHE A 168 9.39 -1.97 -16.63
C PHE A 168 7.86 -2.03 -16.69
N ARG A 169 7.30 -3.06 -17.33
CA ARG A 169 5.87 -3.31 -17.32
C ARG A 169 5.39 -3.63 -15.91
N THR A 170 6.06 -4.54 -15.20
CA THR A 170 5.75 -4.85 -13.79
C THR A 170 5.89 -3.60 -12.91
N MET A 171 6.96 -2.81 -13.11
CA MET A 171 7.18 -1.56 -12.38
C MET A 171 6.02 -0.58 -12.59
N LYS A 172 5.59 -0.38 -13.83
CA LYS A 172 4.49 0.53 -14.19
C LYS A 172 3.15 0.05 -13.61
N GLU A 173 2.83 -1.23 -13.76
CA GLU A 173 1.61 -1.84 -13.21
C GLU A 173 1.55 -1.73 -11.68
N LEU A 174 2.63 -2.07 -10.98
CA LEU A 174 2.71 -1.90 -9.52
C LEU A 174 2.58 -0.44 -9.09
N THR A 175 3.13 0.49 -9.88
CA THR A 175 2.99 1.92 -9.61
C THR A 175 1.54 2.37 -9.73
N LEU A 176 0.84 1.98 -10.79
CA LEU A 176 -0.57 2.31 -10.99
C LEU A 176 -1.45 1.72 -9.89
N VAL A 177 -1.28 0.42 -9.60
CA VAL A 177 -2.06 -0.23 -8.55
C VAL A 177 -1.78 0.41 -7.19
N GLY A 178 -0.51 0.57 -6.82
CA GLY A 178 -0.14 1.17 -5.53
C GLY A 178 -0.62 2.60 -5.37
N TYR A 179 -0.66 3.37 -6.44
CA TYR A 179 -1.18 4.75 -6.42
C TYR A 179 -2.69 4.79 -6.26
N TYR A 180 -3.44 4.14 -7.14
CA TYR A 180 -4.91 4.21 -7.15
C TYR A 180 -5.57 3.48 -5.98
N THR A 181 -4.88 2.53 -5.34
CA THR A 181 -5.33 1.89 -4.09
C THR A 181 -4.83 2.59 -2.83
N SER A 182 -3.98 3.62 -2.94
CA SER A 182 -3.56 4.43 -1.81
C SER A 182 -4.68 5.38 -1.34
N GLU A 183 -4.61 5.83 -0.08
CA GLU A 183 -5.52 6.85 0.45
C GLU A 183 -5.52 8.10 -0.44
N ILE A 184 -4.35 8.57 -0.86
CA ILE A 184 -4.19 9.74 -1.73
C ILE A 184 -4.84 9.52 -3.09
N GLY A 185 -4.53 8.41 -3.76
CA GLY A 185 -5.10 8.09 -5.07
C GLY A 185 -6.60 7.91 -5.02
N ALA A 186 -7.11 7.17 -4.03
CA ALA A 186 -8.54 6.93 -3.89
C ALA A 186 -9.34 8.18 -3.52
N THR A 187 -8.81 9.09 -2.68
CA THR A 187 -9.59 10.21 -2.13
C THR A 187 -9.34 11.56 -2.81
N ARG A 188 -8.18 11.73 -3.48
CA ARG A 188 -7.81 13.01 -4.10
C ARG A 188 -7.80 12.95 -5.62
N GLU A 189 -7.30 11.85 -6.19
CA GLU A 189 -7.27 11.66 -7.63
C GLU A 189 -8.61 11.13 -8.15
N LEU A 190 -9.15 10.10 -7.49
CA LEU A 190 -10.43 9.51 -7.84
C LEU A 190 -11.59 10.16 -7.07
N HIS A 191 -12.82 9.93 -7.56
CA HIS A 191 -14.02 10.32 -6.85
C HIS A 191 -14.36 9.27 -5.79
N HIS A 192 -14.15 9.58 -4.51
CA HIS A 192 -14.44 8.68 -3.39
C HIS A 192 -15.76 9.04 -2.72
N ALA A 193 -16.72 8.14 -2.75
CA ALA A 193 -17.97 8.24 -2.02
C ALA A 193 -18.20 6.98 -1.18
N PRO A 194 -17.99 7.04 0.17
CA PRO A 194 -18.15 5.89 1.06
C PRO A 194 -19.53 5.23 0.98
N VAL A 195 -20.57 6.04 0.67
CA VAL A 195 -21.94 5.57 0.45
C VAL A 195 -22.43 6.20 -0.86
N PRO A 196 -22.28 5.50 -1.99
CA PRO A 196 -22.55 6.10 -3.32
C PRO A 196 -24.02 6.41 -3.60
N GLY A 197 -24.94 5.99 -2.76
CA GLY A 197 -26.36 6.27 -2.92
C GLY A 197 -27.03 5.44 -4.02
N ARG A 198 -27.87 6.08 -4.86
CA ARG A 198 -28.56 5.40 -5.94
C ARG A 198 -27.64 5.15 -7.13
N TYR A 199 -27.68 3.94 -7.67
CA TYR A 199 -27.03 3.64 -8.95
C TYR A 199 -27.78 4.29 -10.11
N ASP A 200 -27.05 5.01 -10.95
CA ASP A 200 -27.54 5.57 -12.21
C ASP A 200 -26.51 5.31 -13.31
N GLY A 201 -26.83 4.36 -14.19
CA GLY A 201 -25.92 3.92 -15.27
C GLY A 201 -25.87 4.87 -16.47
N CYS A 202 -26.75 5.90 -16.51
CA CYS A 202 -26.87 6.82 -17.64
C CYS A 202 -26.43 8.25 -17.31
N VAL A 203 -25.57 8.43 -16.28
CA VAL A 203 -25.05 9.74 -15.91
C VAL A 203 -24.08 10.26 -16.98
N PRO A 204 -24.26 11.49 -17.49
CA PRO A 204 -23.29 12.09 -18.41
C PRO A 204 -21.91 12.22 -17.78
N LEU A 205 -20.84 11.89 -18.54
CA LEU A 205 -19.45 11.97 -18.06
C LEU A 205 -19.08 13.33 -17.46
N ALA A 206 -19.62 14.41 -18.01
CA ALA A 206 -19.41 15.77 -17.49
C ALA A 206 -19.94 15.97 -16.07
N GLN A 207 -20.94 15.19 -15.63
CA GLN A 207 -21.48 15.24 -14.27
C GLN A 207 -20.66 14.36 -13.30
N VAL A 208 -20.03 13.30 -13.81
CA VAL A 208 -19.15 12.44 -13.01
C VAL A 208 -17.85 13.16 -12.67
N GLY A 209 -17.29 13.89 -13.62
CA GLY A 209 -16.06 14.65 -13.49
C GLY A 209 -14.81 13.77 -13.43
N ARG A 210 -14.60 13.06 -12.31
CA ARG A 210 -13.48 12.15 -12.08
C ARG A 210 -13.95 10.68 -12.05
N THR A 211 -13.06 9.75 -12.38
CA THR A 211 -13.32 8.32 -12.25
C THR A 211 -13.56 7.95 -10.79
N TRP A 212 -14.52 7.05 -10.54
CA TRP A 212 -14.81 6.56 -9.20
C TRP A 212 -13.70 5.69 -8.64
N ALA A 213 -13.44 5.83 -7.35
CA ALA A 213 -12.67 4.86 -6.58
C ALA A 213 -13.54 3.61 -6.37
N VAL A 214 -13.01 2.43 -6.69
CA VAL A 214 -13.65 1.11 -6.52
C VAL A 214 -13.17 0.43 -5.25
#